data_1c63875b27b6331868d7a8f298abee31
#
_entry.id   1c63875b27b6331868d7a8f298abee31
#
_cell.length_a   1.000
_cell.length_b   1.000
_cell.length_c   1.000
_cell.angle_alpha   90.00
_cell.angle_beta   90.00
_cell.angle_gamma   90.00
#
_symmetry.space_group_name_H-M   'P 1'
#
loop_
_entity.id
_entity.type
_entity.pdbx_description
1 polymer ?
#
loop_
_entity_poly.entity_id
_entity_poly.type
_entity_poly.pdbx_seq_one_letter_code
_entity_poly.pdbx_strand_id
1 'polypeptide(L)'
;MKLIIAVIQPSKLEDVKAALNEVEVVRLTIMDVQGFGRQKGQTEMYRGREITVNLLRKVQLQIAVNEAFVEPTINAIIKGGRSGPTGEIGDGKIFVLPLDDCIRIRTGERGPEAI
;
A
#
# COMPACT_ATOMS: atom_id res chain seq x y z
N MET A 1 12.02 13.71 -0.82
CA MET A 1 10.89 13.12 -0.07
C MET A 1 9.85 12.58 -1.05
N LYS A 2 9.32 11.42 -0.74
CA LYS A 2 8.24 10.81 -1.52
C LYS A 2 7.10 10.38 -0.61
N LEU A 3 5.89 10.43 -1.14
CA LEU A 3 4.73 9.82 -0.53
C LEU A 3 4.47 8.49 -1.23
N ILE A 4 4.52 7.41 -0.48
CA ILE A 4 4.25 6.08 -0.99
C ILE A 4 2.85 5.69 -0.54
N ILE A 5 2.00 5.41 -1.51
CA ILE A 5 0.65 4.94 -1.27
C ILE A 5 0.60 3.50 -1.76
N ALA A 6 0.26 2.58 -0.89
CA ALA A 6 0.16 1.17 -1.25
C ALA A 6 -1.26 0.67 -0.95
N VAL A 7 -1.87 0.01 -1.93
CA VAL A 7 -3.15 -0.66 -1.75
C VAL A 7 -2.88 -2.15 -1.78
N ILE A 8 -3.16 -2.83 -0.69
CA ILE A 8 -2.80 -4.24 -0.47
C ILE A 8 -4.01 -5.06 -0.04
N GLN A 9 -3.88 -6.37 -0.09
CA GLN A 9 -4.86 -7.30 0.47
C GLN A 9 -4.90 -7.14 2.00
N PRO A 10 -6.10 -7.13 2.62
CA PRO A 10 -6.19 -7.05 4.08
C PRO A 10 -5.43 -8.17 4.80
N SER A 11 -5.43 -9.36 4.22
CA SER A 11 -4.73 -10.53 4.79
C SER A 11 -3.20 -10.38 4.81
N LYS A 12 -2.66 -9.42 4.05
CA LYS A 12 -1.21 -9.20 3.95
C LYS A 12 -0.71 -8.06 4.83
N LEU A 13 -1.60 -7.39 5.54
CA LEU A 13 -1.21 -6.22 6.34
C LEU A 13 -0.11 -6.52 7.34
N GLU A 14 -0.23 -7.60 8.10
CA GLU A 14 0.76 -7.93 9.12
C GLU A 14 2.11 -8.29 8.50
N ASP A 15 2.12 -9.03 7.37
CA ASP A 15 3.36 -9.35 6.68
C ASP A 15 4.04 -8.11 6.10
N VAL A 16 3.27 -7.18 5.56
CA VAL A 16 3.80 -5.90 5.06
C VAL A 16 4.37 -5.07 6.20
N LYS A 17 3.66 -4.97 7.32
CA LYS A 17 4.15 -4.25 8.50
C LYS A 17 5.46 -4.84 9.01
N ALA A 18 5.56 -6.17 9.07
CA ALA A 18 6.78 -6.84 9.50
C ALA A 18 7.96 -6.54 8.56
N ALA A 19 7.72 -6.61 7.25
CA ALA A 19 8.75 -6.30 6.26
C ALA A 19 9.21 -4.83 6.33
N LEU A 20 8.27 -3.90 6.52
CA LEU A 20 8.59 -2.49 6.69
C LEU A 20 9.41 -2.25 7.96
N ASN A 21 9.07 -2.94 9.04
CA ASN A 21 9.82 -2.82 10.30
C ASN A 21 11.29 -3.28 10.14
N GLU A 22 11.54 -4.30 9.33
CA GLU A 22 12.90 -4.78 9.04
C GLU A 22 13.78 -3.71 8.39
N VAL A 23 13.18 -2.79 7.65
CA VAL A 23 13.91 -1.67 7.00
C VAL A 23 13.72 -0.35 7.76
N GLU A 24 13.26 -0.43 9.00
CA GLU A 24 13.11 0.71 9.90
C GLU A 24 12.08 1.75 9.45
N VAL A 25 11.11 1.32 8.66
CA VAL A 25 9.98 2.15 8.26
C VAL A 25 8.79 1.76 9.12
N VAL A 26 8.53 2.55 10.15
CA VAL A 26 7.54 2.22 11.19
C VAL A 26 6.40 3.24 11.31
N ARG A 27 6.52 4.40 10.64
CA ARG A 27 5.51 5.46 10.69
C ARG A 27 4.69 5.42 9.41
N LEU A 28 3.47 4.96 9.52
CA LEU A 28 2.56 4.87 8.39
C LEU A 28 1.12 5.07 8.85
N THR A 29 0.30 5.54 7.95
CA THR A 29 -1.14 5.65 8.15
C THR A 29 -1.82 4.50 7.44
N ILE A 30 -2.75 3.85 8.12
CA ILE A 30 -3.48 2.68 7.61
C ILE A 30 -4.95 3.05 7.48
N MET A 31 -5.54 2.75 6.33
CA MET A 31 -6.94 3.02 6.06
C MET A 31 -7.61 1.80 5.45
N ASP A 32 -8.83 1.52 5.89
CA ASP A 32 -9.69 0.56 5.21
C ASP A 32 -10.30 1.24 3.99
N VAL A 33 -10.19 0.59 2.84
CA VAL A 33 -10.71 1.11 1.58
C VAL A 33 -11.40 0.01 0.80
N GLN A 34 -12.16 0.40 -0.22
CA GLN A 34 -12.76 -0.55 -1.15
C GLN A 34 -12.21 -0.27 -2.53
N GLY A 35 -11.71 -1.32 -3.18
CA GLY A 35 -11.27 -1.25 -4.55
C GLY A 35 -12.40 -1.67 -5.49
N PHE A 36 -12.44 -1.03 -6.66
CA PHE A 36 -13.33 -1.43 -7.74
C PHE A 36 -12.47 -2.10 -8.80
N GLY A 37 -12.70 -3.39 -9.02
CA GLY A 37 -11.87 -4.09 -9.97
C GLY A 37 -12.15 -5.57 -10.04
N ARG A 38 -11.24 -6.28 -10.68
CA ARG A 38 -11.31 -7.72 -10.88
C ARG A 38 -10.35 -8.43 -9.95
N GLN A 39 -10.80 -9.53 -9.38
CA GLN A 39 -9.96 -10.42 -8.59
C GLN A 39 -10.17 -11.85 -9.07
N LYS A 40 -9.10 -12.67 -9.03
CA LYS A 40 -9.13 -14.05 -9.53
C LYS A 40 -10.25 -14.86 -8.87
N GLY A 41 -11.04 -15.55 -9.68
CA GLY A 41 -12.10 -16.44 -9.22
C GLY A 41 -13.38 -15.74 -8.73
N GLN A 42 -13.45 -14.41 -8.86
CA GLN A 42 -14.61 -13.66 -8.37
C GLN A 42 -15.41 -13.07 -9.52
N THR A 43 -16.11 -13.94 -10.22
CA THR A 43 -17.11 -13.56 -11.20
C THR A 43 -18.46 -14.17 -10.82
N GLU A 44 -19.52 -13.46 -11.10
CA GLU A 44 -20.89 -13.88 -10.84
C GLU A 44 -21.73 -13.79 -12.11
N MET A 45 -22.73 -14.66 -12.21
CA MET A 45 -23.70 -14.59 -13.29
C MET A 45 -24.98 -13.92 -12.79
N TYR A 46 -25.42 -12.88 -13.48
CA TYR A 46 -26.66 -12.18 -13.17
C TYR A 46 -27.45 -11.98 -14.44
N ARG A 47 -28.65 -12.51 -14.47
CA ARG A 47 -29.56 -12.45 -15.63
C ARG A 47 -28.88 -12.92 -16.93
N GLY A 48 -28.10 -14.00 -16.85
CA GLY A 48 -27.37 -14.53 -17.99
C GLY A 48 -26.15 -13.77 -18.41
N ARG A 49 -25.71 -12.75 -17.61
CA ARG A 49 -24.49 -12.00 -17.84
C ARG A 49 -23.46 -12.33 -16.79
N GLU A 50 -22.23 -12.47 -17.22
CA GLU A 50 -21.11 -12.58 -16.30
C GLU A 50 -20.81 -11.20 -15.71
N ILE A 51 -20.84 -11.11 -14.38
CA ILE A 51 -20.56 -9.86 -13.67
C ILE A 51 -19.38 -10.09 -12.76
N THR A 52 -18.36 -9.25 -12.93
CA THR A 52 -17.19 -9.25 -12.03
C THR A 52 -17.59 -8.57 -10.71
N VAL A 53 -17.12 -9.14 -9.60
CA VAL A 53 -17.29 -8.51 -8.28
C VAL A 53 -16.63 -7.14 -8.30
N ASN A 54 -17.39 -6.10 -7.97
CA ASN A 54 -16.97 -4.73 -8.20
C ASN A 54 -16.29 -4.06 -7.00
N LEU A 55 -16.78 -4.38 -5.79
CA LEU A 55 -16.25 -3.76 -4.57
C LEU A 55 -15.53 -4.81 -3.74
N LEU A 56 -14.23 -4.61 -3.59
CA LEU A 56 -13.34 -5.51 -2.85
C LEU A 56 -12.69 -4.75 -1.71
N ARG A 57 -12.69 -5.33 -0.53
CA ARG A 57 -12.01 -4.74 0.62
C ARG A 57 -10.52 -4.76 0.40
N LYS A 58 -9.90 -3.63 0.64
CA LYS A 58 -8.45 -3.45 0.57
C LYS A 58 -7.99 -2.62 1.77
N VAL A 59 -6.69 -2.61 1.99
CA VAL A 59 -6.06 -1.73 2.97
C VAL A 59 -5.14 -0.79 2.21
N GLN A 60 -5.22 0.50 2.52
CA GLN A 60 -4.34 1.51 1.95
C GLN A 60 -3.36 1.99 3.00
N LEU A 61 -2.10 2.00 2.65
CA LEU A 61 -1.02 2.55 3.46
C LEU A 61 -0.56 3.87 2.86
N GLN A 62 -0.29 4.85 3.72
CA GLN A 62 0.37 6.10 3.32
C GLN A 62 1.66 6.23 4.12
N ILE A 63 2.77 6.34 3.41
CA ILE A 63 4.10 6.34 4.01
C ILE A 63 4.91 7.45 3.37
N ALA A 64 5.23 8.49 4.15
CA ALA A 64 6.15 9.54 3.71
C ALA A 64 7.56 9.10 4.07
N VAL A 65 8.48 9.14 3.11
CA VAL A 65 9.86 8.71 3.32
C VAL A 65 10.85 9.66 2.65
N ASN A 66 12.03 9.71 3.21
CA ASN A 66 13.18 10.37 2.57
C ASN A 66 13.74 9.49 1.45
N GLU A 67 14.50 10.10 0.54
CA GLU A 67 14.99 9.42 -0.67
C GLU A 67 15.70 8.09 -0.38
N ALA A 68 16.50 8.03 0.67
CA ALA A 68 17.24 6.82 1.03
C ALA A 68 16.33 5.63 1.37
N PHE A 69 15.09 5.89 1.76
CA PHE A 69 14.13 4.86 2.17
C PHE A 69 13.12 4.49 1.08
N VAL A 70 13.15 5.15 -0.08
CA VAL A 70 12.14 4.91 -1.13
C VAL A 70 12.19 3.45 -1.62
N GLU A 71 13.34 3.01 -2.13
CA GLU A 71 13.46 1.65 -2.64
C GLU A 71 13.32 0.58 -1.55
N PRO A 72 13.93 0.72 -0.37
CA PRO A 72 13.67 -0.23 0.71
C PRO A 72 12.19 -0.37 1.08
N THR A 73 11.46 0.75 1.10
CA THR A 73 10.02 0.73 1.39
C THR A 73 9.25 -0.02 0.31
N ILE A 74 9.51 0.28 -0.96
CA ILE A 74 8.86 -0.39 -2.09
C ILE A 74 9.13 -1.90 -2.03
N ASN A 75 10.38 -2.29 -1.85
CA ASN A 75 10.77 -3.70 -1.82
C ASN A 75 10.14 -4.43 -0.63
N ALA A 76 10.02 -3.78 0.53
CA ALA A 76 9.38 -4.35 1.70
C ALA A 76 7.88 -4.61 1.46
N ILE A 77 7.20 -3.65 0.83
CA ILE A 77 5.78 -3.79 0.51
C ILE A 77 5.56 -4.94 -0.49
N ILE A 78 6.41 -5.04 -1.51
CA ILE A 78 6.35 -6.14 -2.48
C ILE A 78 6.57 -7.47 -1.78
N LYS A 79 7.58 -7.57 -0.95
CA LYS A 79 7.90 -8.79 -0.20
C LYS A 79 6.74 -9.26 0.67
N GLY A 80 6.15 -8.35 1.43
CA GLY A 80 5.06 -8.69 2.35
C GLY A 80 3.70 -8.84 1.68
N GLY A 81 3.47 -8.11 0.59
CA GLY A 81 2.16 -8.03 -0.06
C GLY A 81 1.92 -9.02 -1.19
N ARG A 82 2.97 -9.62 -1.72
CA ARG A 82 2.86 -10.56 -2.84
C ARG A 82 2.33 -11.91 -2.38
N SER A 83 1.37 -12.44 -3.13
CA SER A 83 0.81 -13.78 -2.91
C SER A 83 1.65 -14.81 -3.65
N GLY A 84 2.25 -15.76 -2.92
CA GLY A 84 3.10 -16.79 -3.51
C GLY A 84 4.36 -16.24 -4.17
N PRO A 85 5.14 -17.08 -4.84
CA PRO A 85 6.43 -16.68 -5.40
C PRO A 85 6.33 -15.75 -6.62
N THR A 86 5.21 -15.79 -7.35
CA THR A 86 5.04 -15.03 -8.59
C THR A 86 3.97 -13.94 -8.48
N GLY A 87 3.28 -13.87 -7.35
CA GLY A 87 2.17 -12.95 -7.15
C GLY A 87 0.89 -13.41 -7.83
N GLU A 88 -0.21 -12.72 -7.51
CA GLU A 88 -1.52 -12.97 -8.08
C GLU A 88 -2.24 -11.67 -8.40
N ILE A 89 -3.20 -11.74 -9.32
CA ILE A 89 -4.10 -10.62 -9.61
C ILE A 89 -4.85 -10.28 -8.31
N GLY A 90 -4.86 -9.00 -7.95
CA GLY A 90 -5.48 -8.54 -6.72
C GLY A 90 -4.50 -8.27 -5.58
N ASP A 91 -3.21 -8.55 -5.76
CA ASP A 91 -2.19 -8.26 -4.74
C ASP A 91 -2.08 -6.77 -4.44
N GLY A 92 -2.42 -5.92 -5.38
CA GLY A 92 -2.44 -4.48 -5.17
C GLY A 92 -1.43 -3.72 -5.99
N LYS A 93 -1.26 -2.44 -5.62
CA LYS A 93 -0.37 -1.52 -6.34
C LYS A 93 0.29 -0.56 -5.37
N ILE A 94 1.42 -0.04 -5.80
CA ILE A 94 2.17 0.98 -5.09
C ILE A 94 2.24 2.21 -5.99
N PHE A 95 1.88 3.36 -5.44
CA PHE A 95 2.02 4.65 -6.11
C PHE A 95 3.10 5.45 -5.41
N VAL A 96 3.99 6.05 -6.19
CA VAL A 96 5.07 6.87 -5.66
C VAL A 96 4.90 8.28 -6.18
N LEU A 97 4.73 9.23 -5.27
CA LEU A 97 4.48 10.63 -5.62
C LEU A 97 5.56 11.52 -5.01
N PRO A 98 5.94 12.58 -5.74
CA PRO A 98 6.77 13.63 -5.12
C PRO A 98 6.05 14.24 -3.94
N LEU A 99 6.75 14.46 -2.85
CA LEU A 99 6.24 15.14 -1.68
C LEU A 99 6.95 16.49 -1.55
N ASP A 100 6.21 17.57 -1.74
CA ASP A 100 6.78 18.91 -1.77
C ASP A 100 7.32 19.33 -0.40
N ASP A 101 6.59 19.00 0.64
CA ASP A 101 6.99 19.37 2.00
C ASP A 101 6.36 18.41 3.01
N CYS A 102 6.91 18.39 4.20
CA CYS A 102 6.36 17.71 5.36
C CYS A 102 6.55 18.64 6.56
N ILE A 103 5.50 18.88 7.32
CA ILE A 103 5.54 19.76 8.47
C ILE A 103 5.11 18.98 9.71
N ARG A 104 5.97 18.94 10.72
CA ARG A 104 5.63 18.30 11.98
C ARG A 104 4.78 19.27 12.81
N ILE A 105 3.58 18.87 13.15
CA ILE A 105 2.63 19.75 13.87
C ILE A 105 3.20 20.17 15.22
N ARG A 106 3.83 19.25 15.95
CA ARG A 106 4.32 19.54 17.30
C ARG A 106 5.41 20.61 17.33
N THR A 107 6.32 20.59 16.37
CA THR A 107 7.52 21.44 16.39
C THR A 107 7.53 22.52 15.33
N GLY A 108 6.73 22.37 14.28
CA GLY A 108 6.79 23.24 13.11
C GLY A 108 7.98 22.96 12.19
N GLU A 109 8.79 21.95 12.48
CA GLU A 109 9.89 21.56 11.59
C GLU A 109 9.36 21.18 10.21
N ARG A 110 10.16 21.45 9.18
CA ARG A 110 9.78 21.23 7.79
C ARG A 110 10.82 20.42 7.06
N GLY A 111 10.39 19.77 5.97
CA GLY A 111 11.26 19.04 5.08
C GLY A 111 11.65 17.66 5.59
N PRO A 112 12.80 17.13 5.13
CA PRO A 112 13.22 15.76 5.44
C PRO A 112 13.29 15.44 6.94
N GLU A 113 13.61 16.43 7.75
CA GLU A 113 13.71 16.24 9.21
C GLU A 113 12.36 16.08 9.89
N ALA A 114 11.28 16.45 9.21
CA ALA A 114 9.92 16.33 9.74
C ALA A 114 9.29 14.95 9.52
N ILE A 115 9.91 14.13 8.70
CA ILE A 115 9.45 12.78 8.44
C ILE A 115 9.73 11.84 9.60
#